data_2e33e9875244a0ef1e9955f926d030c6
#
_entry.id   2e33e9875244a0ef1e9955f926d030c6
#
_cell.length_a   1.000
_cell.length_b   1.000
_cell.length_c   1.000
_cell.angle_alpha   90.00
_cell.angle_beta   90.00
_cell.angle_gamma   90.00
#
_symmetry.space_group_name_H-M   'P 1'
#
loop_
_entity.id
_entity.type
_entity.pdbx_description
1 polymer ?
#
loop_
_entity_poly.entity_id
_entity_poly.type
_entity_poly.pdbx_seq_one_letter_code
_entity_poly.pdbx_strand_id
1 'polypeptide(L)'
;MTTQQQDGGWSEPGPQQDWQQQYPPYTEPQQQQQQVYGDQQGYGQQQAYGDQQAYGDQQGYGYQQPYAGQPYIPQQPTAGQQHYARPYTGGSDAEYYVPEYAVLEPEPEPEPGYVLPEVPVSAWSVDNSRSAWISRGVLILILLVQAGLSFRLDGSAFAQEAKFLTSDGELSGLVAQLGLAGARALSLAWALGATALLFGATRLLFNARAGLAAAAMYSVLESTAFTGRYASLHSLSLFLLAAALWLLARTRQSSPAAVLLAAPFAALAPFAAYSAALYLPTLTVLAVLTAYRFRGAGAFVRGALFAAVTGALCFAGVQLAGTPSGWNVKGTDSAVQLLKDSAQWGGVVLLVAVIGAVGFIRRARMGEMPWAEGSAPGAIRRSLLGLTMCGTALLAPLYQAWLGNGSSLYIHVGFGLLFAVPMAGLGVSRMMGAHFRYPQIGIMIYVAALVIGMAQTRELYRPPDSAAMIGALREVVDTKGEYLTDDPEISAYYLRTQTKPAQWHLAERGAALTAAVKKGSYDAIVLRASSVPEALRGNANYRLLGVLRPTDKDGGQEPYRIWVKR
;
A
#
# COMPACT_ATOMS: atom_id res chain seq x y z
N MET A 1 -55.38 24.45 -25.30
CA MET A 1 -55.68 23.79 -26.58
C MET A 1 -54.61 22.73 -26.77
N THR A 2 -55.05 21.62 -26.51
CA THR A 2 -55.05 20.29 -27.15
C THR A 2 -53.80 19.45 -26.89
N THR A 3 -53.97 18.64 -25.89
CA THR A 3 -53.30 17.38 -25.56
C THR A 3 -53.29 16.42 -26.76
N GLN A 4 -52.14 15.75 -27.00
CA GLN A 4 -52.10 14.46 -27.67
C GLN A 4 -51.28 13.47 -26.88
N GLN A 5 -52.00 12.55 -26.29
CA GLN A 5 -51.57 11.33 -25.63
C GLN A 5 -51.22 10.32 -26.74
N GLN A 6 -50.05 9.69 -26.68
CA GLN A 6 -49.71 8.55 -27.54
C GLN A 6 -49.47 7.34 -26.64
N ASP A 7 -50.44 6.43 -26.68
CA ASP A 7 -50.38 5.10 -26.11
C ASP A 7 -49.36 4.23 -26.84
N GLY A 8 -48.38 3.71 -26.13
CA GLY A 8 -47.45 2.71 -26.60
C GLY A 8 -47.78 1.36 -25.99
N GLY A 9 -48.32 0.48 -26.80
CA GLY A 9 -48.76 -0.85 -26.43
C GLY A 9 -47.62 -1.76 -25.99
N TRP A 10 -47.88 -2.53 -24.95
CA TRP A 10 -47.08 -3.63 -24.46
C TRP A 10 -47.33 -4.87 -25.32
N SER A 11 -46.27 -5.39 -25.98
CA SER A 11 -46.30 -6.69 -26.65
C SER A 11 -46.03 -7.80 -25.65
N GLU A 12 -46.91 -8.77 -25.59
CA GLU A 12 -46.80 -9.99 -24.79
C GLU A 12 -45.60 -10.86 -25.23
N PRO A 13 -44.88 -11.54 -24.30
CA PRO A 13 -43.85 -12.50 -24.68
C PRO A 13 -44.49 -13.83 -25.10
N GLY A 14 -44.03 -14.35 -26.24
CA GLY A 14 -44.44 -15.63 -26.80
C GLY A 14 -43.92 -16.84 -25.97
N PRO A 15 -44.43 -18.06 -26.28
CA PRO A 15 -44.32 -19.21 -25.40
C PRO A 15 -42.90 -19.77 -25.33
N GLN A 16 -42.50 -20.10 -24.07
CA GLN A 16 -41.28 -20.82 -23.74
C GLN A 16 -41.27 -22.21 -24.38
N GLN A 17 -40.25 -22.51 -25.18
CA GLN A 17 -39.91 -23.87 -25.63
C GLN A 17 -39.18 -24.60 -24.52
N ASP A 18 -39.84 -25.64 -24.01
CA ASP A 18 -39.30 -26.66 -23.13
C ASP A 18 -38.19 -27.48 -23.81
N TRP A 19 -36.96 -27.29 -23.42
CA TRP A 19 -35.84 -28.20 -23.71
C TRP A 19 -35.66 -29.18 -22.57
N GLN A 20 -36.52 -30.23 -22.53
CA GLN A 20 -36.22 -31.43 -21.73
C GLN A 20 -35.15 -32.23 -22.46
N GLN A 21 -33.90 -32.14 -22.04
CA GLN A 21 -32.86 -33.09 -22.40
C GLN A 21 -32.97 -34.33 -21.51
N GLN A 22 -33.36 -35.45 -22.14
CA GLN A 22 -33.34 -36.76 -21.57
C GLN A 22 -31.91 -37.18 -21.19
N TYR A 23 -31.66 -37.37 -19.91
CA TYR A 23 -30.51 -38.12 -19.43
C TYR A 23 -30.91 -39.58 -19.27
N PRO A 24 -30.07 -40.56 -19.71
CA PRO A 24 -30.33 -41.99 -19.48
C PRO A 24 -30.18 -42.32 -17.97
N PRO A 25 -30.92 -43.31 -17.45
CA PRO A 25 -30.93 -43.64 -16.06
C PRO A 25 -29.59 -44.27 -15.61
N TYR A 26 -29.05 -43.72 -14.55
CA TYR A 26 -27.87 -44.26 -13.85
C TYR A 26 -28.23 -45.57 -13.18
N THR A 27 -27.61 -46.67 -13.60
CA THR A 27 -27.69 -47.97 -12.95
C THR A 27 -26.67 -48.00 -11.81
N GLU A 28 -27.10 -48.15 -10.58
CA GLU A 28 -26.24 -48.40 -9.40
C GLU A 28 -25.53 -49.74 -9.55
N PRO A 29 -24.20 -49.82 -9.34
CA PRO A 29 -23.53 -51.11 -9.17
C PRO A 29 -23.69 -51.56 -7.71
N GLN A 30 -24.24 -52.77 -7.58
CA GLN A 30 -24.36 -53.51 -6.33
C GLN A 30 -23.00 -53.62 -5.61
N GLN A 31 -23.04 -53.39 -4.30
CA GLN A 31 -21.96 -53.67 -3.34
C GLN A 31 -21.59 -55.18 -3.38
N GLN A 32 -20.39 -55.48 -3.83
CA GLN A 32 -19.68 -56.68 -3.44
C GLN A 32 -18.61 -56.33 -2.42
N GLN A 33 -18.88 -56.68 -1.18
CA GLN A 33 -17.87 -56.74 -0.12
C GLN A 33 -16.81 -57.77 -0.50
N GLN A 34 -15.60 -57.32 -0.76
CA GLN A 34 -14.41 -58.13 -0.62
C GLN A 34 -13.39 -57.37 0.21
N GLN A 35 -13.16 -57.88 1.41
CA GLN A 35 -12.02 -57.55 2.24
C GLN A 35 -10.74 -57.91 1.49
N VAL A 36 -9.94 -56.92 1.16
CA VAL A 36 -8.53 -57.11 0.85
C VAL A 36 -7.76 -56.19 1.79
N TYR A 37 -7.20 -56.78 2.81
CA TYR A 37 -6.09 -56.24 3.58
C TYR A 37 -4.87 -56.20 2.65
N GLY A 38 -4.24 -55.05 2.49
CA GLY A 38 -2.97 -54.99 1.78
C GLY A 38 -2.67 -53.60 1.25
N ASP A 39 -1.73 -52.96 1.92
CA ASP A 39 -0.81 -51.95 1.37
C ASP A 39 -1.37 -50.64 0.73
N GLN A 40 -1.79 -49.73 1.58
CA GLN A 40 -1.81 -48.28 1.25
C GLN A 40 -0.92 -47.46 2.21
N GLN A 41 0.36 -47.75 2.24
CA GLN A 41 1.35 -46.91 2.96
C GLN A 41 2.40 -46.29 2.04
N GLY A 42 2.15 -46.10 0.74
CA GLY A 42 3.21 -45.67 -0.17
C GLY A 42 3.04 -44.31 -0.82
N TYR A 43 1.86 -43.72 -0.95
CA TYR A 43 1.65 -42.58 -1.87
C TYR A 43 1.30 -41.22 -1.21
N GLY A 44 1.11 -41.17 0.09
CA GLY A 44 0.75 -39.92 0.80
C GLY A 44 1.92 -39.03 1.21
N GLN A 45 3.16 -39.53 1.25
CA GLN A 45 4.28 -38.78 1.82
C GLN A 45 5.02 -37.84 0.84
N GLN A 46 4.99 -38.10 -0.45
CA GLN A 46 5.74 -37.26 -1.41
C GLN A 46 5.10 -35.90 -1.70
N GLN A 47 3.80 -35.70 -1.51
CA GLN A 47 3.16 -34.39 -1.72
C GLN A 47 3.26 -33.46 -0.51
N ALA A 48 3.47 -34.00 0.69
CA ALA A 48 3.67 -33.18 1.90
C ALA A 48 5.04 -32.49 1.94
N TYR A 49 6.07 -33.09 1.33
CA TYR A 49 7.43 -32.52 1.30
C TYR A 49 7.58 -31.29 0.40
N GLY A 50 6.80 -31.18 -0.65
CA GLY A 50 6.85 -30.02 -1.55
C GLY A 50 6.35 -28.71 -0.91
N ASP A 51 5.41 -28.80 0.01
CA ASP A 51 4.80 -27.62 0.64
C ASP A 51 5.58 -27.13 1.88
N GLN A 52 6.38 -27.99 2.53
CA GLN A 52 7.26 -27.53 3.61
C GLN A 52 8.44 -26.71 3.10
N GLN A 53 8.91 -26.93 1.88
CA GLN A 53 9.99 -26.11 1.31
C GLN A 53 9.58 -24.66 1.03
N ALA A 54 8.29 -24.37 0.82
CA ALA A 54 7.82 -22.99 0.71
C ALA A 54 7.84 -22.22 2.06
N TYR A 55 7.86 -22.95 3.18
CA TYR A 55 8.03 -22.40 4.53
C TYR A 55 9.48 -22.50 5.03
N GLY A 56 10.32 -23.33 4.42
CA GLY A 56 11.71 -23.55 4.79
C GLY A 56 12.62 -22.33 4.55
N ASP A 57 12.27 -21.45 3.65
CA ASP A 57 13.01 -20.19 3.45
C ASP A 57 12.96 -19.22 4.66
N GLN A 58 12.16 -19.51 5.68
CA GLN A 58 12.17 -18.76 6.95
C GLN A 58 13.05 -19.39 8.04
N GLN A 59 13.50 -20.63 7.88
CA GLN A 59 14.33 -21.32 8.88
C GLN A 59 15.75 -21.64 8.40
N GLY A 60 16.10 -21.32 7.18
CA GLY A 60 17.41 -21.58 6.57
C GLY A 60 18.55 -20.67 7.02
N TYR A 61 18.65 -20.33 8.29
CA TYR A 61 19.81 -19.63 8.86
C TYR A 61 20.78 -20.63 9.51
N GLY A 62 21.11 -21.68 8.80
CA GLY A 62 22.27 -22.49 9.11
C GLY A 62 23.52 -21.77 8.60
N TYR A 63 24.22 -21.06 9.46
CA TYR A 63 25.61 -20.70 9.21
C TYR A 63 26.42 -21.98 9.12
N GLN A 64 26.72 -22.45 7.92
CA GLN A 64 27.87 -23.33 7.73
C GLN A 64 29.12 -22.48 7.89
N GLN A 65 29.67 -22.39 9.10
CA GLN A 65 31.07 -22.07 9.28
C GLN A 65 31.88 -23.21 8.68
N PRO A 66 32.93 -22.94 7.90
CA PRO A 66 33.86 -23.98 7.48
C PRO A 66 34.62 -24.43 8.72
N TYR A 67 34.19 -25.52 9.34
CA TYR A 67 35.01 -26.24 10.32
C TYR A 67 36.15 -26.94 9.57
N ALA A 68 37.33 -26.38 9.61
CA ALA A 68 38.54 -27.11 9.30
C ALA A 68 38.67 -28.24 10.33
N GLY A 69 38.58 -29.49 9.89
CA GLY A 69 38.96 -30.64 10.69
C GLY A 69 37.89 -31.66 11.02
N GLN A 70 36.85 -31.88 10.20
CA GLN A 70 36.06 -33.11 10.33
C GLN A 70 36.73 -34.30 9.66
N PRO A 71 36.89 -35.45 10.37
CA PRO A 71 37.41 -36.67 9.76
C PRO A 71 36.45 -37.14 8.66
N TYR A 72 37.04 -37.60 7.56
CA TYR A 72 36.36 -38.17 6.41
C TYR A 72 35.46 -39.36 6.86
N ILE A 73 34.13 -39.16 6.78
CA ILE A 73 33.16 -40.24 6.92
C ILE A 73 33.01 -40.85 5.53
N PRO A 74 33.32 -42.14 5.32
CA PRO A 74 33.13 -42.79 4.03
C PRO A 74 31.60 -42.73 3.70
N GLN A 75 31.29 -42.25 2.52
CA GLN A 75 29.90 -42.32 1.99
C GLN A 75 29.50 -43.81 1.92
N GLN A 76 28.42 -44.17 2.58
CA GLN A 76 27.80 -45.47 2.39
C GLN A 76 27.43 -45.62 0.90
N PRO A 77 27.74 -46.77 0.29
CA PRO A 77 27.36 -47.00 -1.10
C PRO A 77 25.83 -46.95 -1.20
N THR A 78 25.35 -46.12 -2.08
CA THR A 78 23.94 -46.02 -2.48
C THR A 78 23.46 -47.44 -2.84
N ALA A 79 22.51 -47.98 -2.10
CA ALA A 79 21.92 -49.27 -2.34
C ALA A 79 21.45 -49.37 -3.79
N GLY A 80 21.96 -50.39 -4.46
CA GLY A 80 21.87 -50.57 -5.89
C GLY A 80 20.45 -50.61 -6.44
N GLN A 81 20.37 -50.25 -7.67
CA GLN A 81 19.25 -50.44 -8.56
C GLN A 81 18.60 -51.80 -8.38
N GLN A 82 17.36 -51.83 -7.92
CA GLN A 82 16.53 -53.02 -7.99
C GLN A 82 16.26 -53.34 -9.47
N HIS A 83 16.95 -54.33 -9.99
CA HIS A 83 16.57 -54.95 -11.26
C HIS A 83 15.18 -55.55 -11.12
N TYR A 84 14.23 -55.03 -11.87
CA TYR A 84 12.94 -55.68 -12.10
C TYR A 84 13.18 -57.03 -12.76
N ALA A 85 13.08 -58.13 -11.98
CA ALA A 85 13.01 -59.49 -12.52
C ALA A 85 11.69 -59.66 -13.25
N ARG A 86 11.76 -60.05 -14.54
CA ARG A 86 10.61 -60.47 -15.35
C ARG A 86 9.93 -61.68 -14.67
N PRO A 87 8.60 -61.76 -14.69
CA PRO A 87 7.92 -62.95 -14.19
C PRO A 87 8.24 -64.14 -15.07
N TYR A 88 8.80 -65.17 -14.47
CA TYR A 88 9.02 -66.45 -15.09
C TYR A 88 7.71 -67.25 -14.99
N THR A 89 7.06 -67.50 -16.11
CA THR A 89 5.91 -68.41 -16.21
C THR A 89 6.45 -69.83 -16.45
N GLY A 90 6.28 -70.71 -15.51
CA GLY A 90 6.47 -72.15 -15.75
C GLY A 90 6.88 -72.92 -14.49
N GLY A 91 6.05 -73.86 -14.09
CA GLY A 91 6.44 -75.01 -13.28
C GLY A 91 5.78 -75.00 -11.89
N SER A 92 4.85 -75.97 -11.77
CA SER A 92 4.23 -76.52 -10.57
C SER A 92 5.27 -77.01 -9.56
N ASP A 93 4.90 -76.93 -8.27
CA ASP A 93 5.54 -77.61 -7.14
C ASP A 93 6.87 -76.99 -6.63
N ALA A 94 6.81 -75.79 -6.13
CA ALA A 94 7.82 -75.27 -5.21
C ALA A 94 7.15 -75.03 -3.85
N GLU A 95 7.55 -75.77 -2.85
CA GLU A 95 7.31 -75.50 -1.44
C GLU A 95 7.63 -74.04 -1.17
N TYR A 96 6.66 -73.31 -0.67
CA TYR A 96 6.81 -71.88 -0.27
C TYR A 96 7.74 -71.89 0.95
N TYR A 97 9.04 -71.67 0.71
CA TYR A 97 10.00 -71.33 1.75
C TYR A 97 9.70 -69.92 2.19
N VAL A 98 8.94 -69.76 3.27
CA VAL A 98 8.79 -68.52 3.96
C VAL A 98 10.13 -68.25 4.63
N PRO A 99 10.93 -67.26 4.17
CA PRO A 99 12.13 -66.91 4.90
C PRO A 99 11.70 -66.47 6.29
N GLU A 100 12.20 -67.19 7.31
CA GLU A 100 12.08 -66.75 8.70
C GLU A 100 12.63 -65.35 8.76
N TYR A 101 11.74 -64.35 8.83
CA TYR A 101 12.16 -62.98 9.00
C TYR A 101 13.02 -62.98 10.25
N ALA A 102 14.30 -62.79 10.09
CA ALA A 102 15.17 -62.45 11.18
C ALA A 102 14.48 -61.34 11.94
N VAL A 103 14.09 -61.58 13.17
CA VAL A 103 13.57 -60.56 14.07
C VAL A 103 14.70 -59.56 14.15
N LEU A 104 14.62 -58.52 13.31
CA LEU A 104 15.53 -57.40 13.43
C LEU A 104 15.35 -56.91 14.85
N GLU A 105 16.36 -57.11 15.67
CA GLU A 105 16.41 -56.47 16.98
C GLU A 105 15.98 -55.01 16.75
N PRO A 106 15.01 -54.51 17.54
CA PRO A 106 14.57 -53.12 17.38
C PRO A 106 15.83 -52.27 17.41
N GLU A 107 16.08 -51.52 16.32
CA GLU A 107 17.18 -50.56 16.26
C GLU A 107 17.15 -49.79 17.60
N PRO A 108 18.29 -49.72 18.32
CA PRO A 108 18.34 -49.00 19.59
C PRO A 108 17.77 -47.62 19.32
N GLU A 109 16.74 -47.25 20.09
CA GLU A 109 16.16 -45.90 19.96
C GLU A 109 17.32 -44.93 19.90
N PRO A 110 17.39 -44.05 18.86
CA PRO A 110 18.50 -43.10 18.75
C PRO A 110 18.55 -42.37 20.08
N GLU A 111 19.70 -42.47 20.76
CA GLU A 111 19.94 -41.71 22.00
C GLU A 111 19.43 -40.29 21.74
N PRO A 112 18.66 -39.72 22.66
CA PRO A 112 18.12 -38.39 22.45
C PRO A 112 19.27 -37.49 22.07
N GLY A 113 19.40 -37.25 20.73
CA GLY A 113 20.50 -36.52 20.14
C GLY A 113 20.57 -35.21 20.86
N TYR A 114 21.75 -34.89 21.39
CA TYR A 114 22.00 -33.62 22.07
C TYR A 114 21.58 -32.49 21.11
N VAL A 115 20.33 -32.05 21.25
CA VAL A 115 19.80 -30.91 20.50
C VAL A 115 20.61 -29.73 21.00
N LEU A 116 21.62 -29.36 20.21
CA LEU A 116 22.37 -28.12 20.46
C LEU A 116 21.32 -27.02 20.68
N PRO A 117 21.39 -26.32 21.82
CA PRO A 117 20.45 -25.24 22.06
C PRO A 117 20.50 -24.30 20.86
N GLU A 118 19.37 -24.14 20.16
CA GLU A 118 19.25 -23.20 19.06
C GLU A 118 19.71 -21.83 19.58
N VAL A 119 20.87 -21.40 19.12
CA VAL A 119 21.37 -20.06 19.47
C VAL A 119 20.31 -19.05 18.97
N PRO A 120 19.68 -18.31 19.86
CA PRO A 120 18.62 -17.40 19.46
C PRO A 120 19.18 -16.39 18.48
N VAL A 121 18.85 -16.55 17.20
CA VAL A 121 19.28 -15.61 16.17
C VAL A 121 18.70 -14.25 16.52
N SER A 122 19.55 -13.26 16.75
CA SER A 122 19.11 -11.91 17.09
C SER A 122 18.08 -11.43 16.07
N ALA A 123 16.97 -10.86 16.56
CA ALA A 123 15.96 -10.24 15.71
C ALA A 123 16.56 -9.19 14.76
N TRP A 124 17.74 -8.67 15.07
CA TRP A 124 18.45 -7.65 14.31
C TRP A 124 19.55 -8.19 13.40
N SER A 125 19.74 -9.53 13.33
CA SER A 125 20.71 -10.12 12.43
C SER A 125 20.37 -9.80 10.96
N VAL A 126 21.41 -9.47 10.19
CA VAL A 126 21.30 -9.19 8.76
C VAL A 126 21.56 -10.47 7.99
N ASP A 127 20.58 -10.87 7.19
CA ASP A 127 20.75 -12.00 6.26
C ASP A 127 21.67 -11.59 5.11
N ASN A 128 22.79 -12.29 4.99
CA ASN A 128 23.80 -12.07 3.96
C ASN A 128 23.81 -13.18 2.89
N SER A 129 22.77 -14.01 2.83
CA SER A 129 22.63 -15.02 1.79
C SER A 129 22.58 -14.41 0.38
N ARG A 130 22.98 -15.19 -0.63
CA ARG A 130 22.89 -14.78 -2.04
C ARG A 130 21.45 -14.38 -2.42
N SER A 131 20.45 -15.09 -1.92
CA SER A 131 19.03 -14.79 -2.14
C SER A 131 18.65 -13.43 -1.56
N ALA A 132 19.16 -13.08 -0.38
CA ALA A 132 18.90 -11.78 0.24
C ALA A 132 19.54 -10.63 -0.56
N TRP A 133 20.73 -10.82 -1.11
CA TRP A 133 21.39 -9.82 -1.97
C TRP A 133 20.63 -9.60 -3.28
N ILE A 134 20.15 -10.67 -3.93
CA ILE A 134 19.30 -10.56 -5.12
C ILE A 134 18.02 -9.77 -4.80
N SER A 135 17.38 -10.08 -3.66
CA SER A 135 16.17 -9.36 -3.25
C SER A 135 16.42 -7.87 -3.00
N ARG A 136 17.59 -7.51 -2.42
CA ARG A 136 18.00 -6.12 -2.24
C ARG A 136 18.26 -5.42 -3.58
N GLY A 137 18.92 -6.11 -4.52
CA GLY A 137 19.17 -5.57 -5.87
C GLY A 137 17.88 -5.27 -6.62
N VAL A 138 16.91 -6.19 -6.57
CA VAL A 138 15.57 -5.97 -7.16
C VAL A 138 14.83 -4.83 -6.46
N LEU A 139 14.91 -4.73 -5.12
CA LEU A 139 14.33 -3.61 -4.38
C LEU A 139 14.92 -2.27 -4.82
N ILE A 140 16.24 -2.19 -4.96
CA ILE A 140 16.91 -0.96 -5.45
C ILE A 140 16.38 -0.58 -6.83
N LEU A 141 16.21 -1.55 -7.74
CA LEU A 141 15.63 -1.29 -9.05
C LEU A 141 14.20 -0.73 -8.94
N ILE A 142 13.36 -1.30 -8.08
CA ILE A 142 12.00 -0.80 -7.82
C ILE A 142 12.04 0.65 -7.31
N LEU A 143 12.93 0.96 -6.37
CA LEU A 143 13.09 2.31 -5.82
C LEU A 143 13.62 3.29 -6.88
N LEU A 144 14.49 2.86 -7.79
CA LEU A 144 14.94 3.67 -8.92
C LEU A 144 13.79 3.99 -9.90
N VAL A 145 12.91 3.02 -10.18
CA VAL A 145 11.70 3.27 -10.97
C VAL A 145 10.80 4.29 -10.27
N GLN A 146 10.55 4.13 -8.97
CA GLN A 146 9.76 5.09 -8.20
C GLN A 146 10.38 6.49 -8.21
N ALA A 147 11.70 6.59 -8.03
CA ALA A 147 12.42 7.85 -8.13
C ALA A 147 12.28 8.47 -9.52
N GLY A 148 12.39 7.67 -10.58
CA GLY A 148 12.21 8.12 -11.96
C GLY A 148 10.81 8.67 -12.25
N LEU A 149 9.77 8.03 -11.71
CA LEU A 149 8.38 8.50 -11.81
C LEU A 149 8.16 9.84 -11.10
N SER A 150 8.93 10.10 -10.04
CA SER A 150 8.81 11.30 -9.19
C SER A 150 9.89 12.35 -9.47
N PHE A 151 10.75 12.17 -10.47
CA PHE A 151 11.99 12.95 -10.65
C PHE A 151 11.79 14.40 -11.06
N ARG A 152 10.66 14.79 -11.63
CA ARG A 152 10.39 16.18 -11.98
C ARG A 152 10.11 17.01 -10.71
N LEU A 153 11.18 17.43 -10.04
CA LEU A 153 11.13 18.21 -8.80
C LEU A 153 11.10 19.73 -9.06
N ASP A 154 11.50 20.15 -10.24
CA ASP A 154 11.38 21.50 -10.80
C ASP A 154 9.98 21.76 -11.35
N GLY A 155 9.57 22.97 -11.41
CA GLY A 155 8.26 23.36 -11.92
C GLY A 155 7.49 24.20 -10.91
N SER A 156 6.35 24.74 -11.35
CA SER A 156 5.52 25.61 -10.51
C SER A 156 5.01 24.89 -9.26
N ALA A 157 4.85 25.64 -8.18
CA ALA A 157 4.28 25.12 -6.94
C ALA A 157 2.77 24.96 -7.08
N PHE A 158 2.21 23.91 -6.44
CA PHE A 158 0.79 23.87 -6.14
C PHE A 158 0.44 24.85 -5.00
N ALA A 159 -0.80 25.32 -4.93
CA ALA A 159 -1.24 26.24 -3.88
C ALA A 159 -0.97 25.69 -2.48
N GLN A 160 -1.24 24.41 -2.25
CA GLN A 160 -0.99 23.76 -0.94
C GLN A 160 0.50 23.59 -0.63
N GLU A 161 1.39 23.36 -1.62
CA GLU A 161 2.83 23.36 -1.42
C GLU A 161 3.33 24.75 -1.02
N ALA A 162 2.85 25.77 -1.75
CA ALA A 162 3.16 27.17 -1.46
C ALA A 162 2.71 27.54 -0.04
N LYS A 163 1.47 27.19 0.33
CA LYS A 163 0.94 27.38 1.68
C LYS A 163 1.79 26.69 2.75
N PHE A 164 2.19 25.43 2.50
CA PHE A 164 3.05 24.67 3.42
C PHE A 164 4.41 25.36 3.60
N LEU A 165 5.03 25.84 2.52
CA LEU A 165 6.34 26.48 2.55
C LEU A 165 6.31 27.94 3.06
N THR A 166 5.14 28.56 3.18
CA THR A 166 4.95 29.90 3.76
C THR A 166 4.34 29.87 5.16
N SER A 167 4.01 28.68 5.68
CA SER A 167 3.45 28.55 7.04
C SER A 167 4.53 28.77 8.11
N ASP A 168 4.12 29.38 9.23
CA ASP A 168 5.01 29.71 10.36
C ASP A 168 5.36 28.52 11.27
N GLY A 169 5.10 27.28 10.84
CA GLY A 169 5.43 26.09 11.60
C GLY A 169 6.95 25.80 11.61
N GLU A 170 7.50 25.36 12.74
CA GLU A 170 8.93 25.06 12.85
C GLU A 170 9.43 24.06 11.78
N LEU A 171 8.70 22.95 11.58
CA LEU A 171 9.07 21.95 10.58
C LEU A 171 8.92 22.48 9.15
N SER A 172 7.86 23.21 8.85
CA SER A 172 7.67 23.85 7.53
C SER A 172 8.74 24.91 7.27
N GLY A 173 9.14 25.67 8.29
CA GLY A 173 10.22 26.65 8.20
C GLY A 173 11.58 26.01 7.87
N LEU A 174 11.93 24.87 8.51
CA LEU A 174 13.13 24.12 8.18
C LEU A 174 13.10 23.59 6.74
N VAL A 175 11.96 23.02 6.32
CA VAL A 175 11.79 22.50 4.95
C VAL A 175 11.81 23.65 3.92
N ALA A 176 11.23 24.81 4.25
CA ALA A 176 11.21 25.99 3.38
C ALA A 176 12.61 26.54 3.07
N GLN A 177 13.59 26.35 3.97
CA GLN A 177 15.00 26.72 3.73
C GLN A 177 15.62 25.93 2.58
N LEU A 178 15.15 24.70 2.32
CA LEU A 178 15.61 23.87 1.20
C LEU A 178 15.05 24.35 -0.16
N GLY A 179 14.09 25.26 -0.16
CA GLY A 179 13.34 25.67 -1.34
C GLY A 179 12.38 24.57 -1.83
N LEU A 180 11.65 24.84 -2.90
CA LEU A 180 10.64 23.92 -3.44
C LEU A 180 11.24 22.59 -3.91
N ALA A 181 12.32 22.65 -4.68
CA ALA A 181 12.99 21.45 -5.19
C ALA A 181 13.58 20.60 -4.06
N GLY A 182 14.19 21.21 -3.06
CA GLY A 182 14.72 20.53 -1.89
C GLY A 182 13.61 19.89 -1.02
N ALA A 183 12.50 20.59 -0.83
CA ALA A 183 11.33 20.10 -0.13
C ALA A 183 10.72 18.87 -0.83
N ARG A 184 10.61 18.90 -2.16
CA ARG A 184 10.17 17.77 -2.99
C ARG A 184 11.16 16.61 -2.94
N ALA A 185 12.47 16.87 -2.97
CA ALA A 185 13.50 15.85 -2.83
C ALA A 185 13.42 15.15 -1.46
N LEU A 186 13.17 15.90 -0.39
CA LEU A 186 12.94 15.34 0.93
C LEU A 186 11.68 14.46 0.97
N SER A 187 10.59 14.92 0.37
CA SER A 187 9.35 14.13 0.23
C SER A 187 9.60 12.82 -0.54
N LEU A 188 10.40 12.87 -1.60
CA LEU A 188 10.81 11.68 -2.35
C LEU A 188 11.61 10.71 -1.48
N ALA A 189 12.56 11.21 -0.70
CA ALA A 189 13.35 10.37 0.20
C ALA A 189 12.46 9.63 1.22
N TRP A 190 11.47 10.31 1.81
CA TRP A 190 10.50 9.69 2.72
C TRP A 190 9.62 8.65 2.00
N ALA A 191 9.14 8.93 0.79
CA ALA A 191 8.34 7.99 0.01
C ALA A 191 9.13 6.73 -0.38
N LEU A 192 10.38 6.87 -0.80
CA LEU A 192 11.30 5.73 -1.06
C LEU A 192 11.54 4.92 0.21
N GLY A 193 11.77 5.60 1.34
CA GLY A 193 11.91 4.96 2.65
C GLY A 193 10.67 4.18 3.06
N ALA A 194 9.47 4.74 2.84
CA ALA A 194 8.20 4.06 3.11
C ALA A 194 8.07 2.76 2.29
N THR A 195 8.40 2.80 0.99
CA THR A 195 8.38 1.62 0.12
C THR A 195 9.39 0.56 0.55
N ALA A 196 10.60 0.97 0.97
CA ALA A 196 11.61 0.05 1.47
C ALA A 196 11.20 -0.61 2.80
N LEU A 197 10.58 0.15 3.71
CA LEU A 197 10.05 -0.38 4.96
C LEU A 197 8.84 -1.30 4.73
N LEU A 198 7.98 -0.99 3.76
CA LEU A 198 6.87 -1.83 3.34
C LEU A 198 7.37 -3.19 2.81
N PHE A 199 8.42 -3.19 1.96
CA PHE A 199 9.11 -4.42 1.56
C PHE A 199 9.55 -5.22 2.78
N GLY A 200 10.25 -4.57 3.73
CA GLY A 200 10.75 -5.20 4.95
C GLY A 200 9.63 -5.79 5.81
N ALA A 201 8.55 -5.04 6.02
CA ALA A 201 7.38 -5.50 6.76
C ALA A 201 6.71 -6.71 6.09
N THR A 202 6.47 -6.63 4.77
CA THR A 202 5.83 -7.70 4.01
C THR A 202 6.70 -8.95 3.93
N ARG A 203 8.02 -8.80 3.76
CA ARG A 203 8.98 -9.90 3.82
C ARG A 203 8.90 -10.64 5.16
N LEU A 204 8.84 -9.91 6.26
CA LEU A 204 8.75 -10.46 7.61
C LEU A 204 7.39 -11.15 7.86
N LEU A 205 6.30 -10.59 7.35
CA LEU A 205 4.96 -11.15 7.55
C LEU A 205 4.70 -12.40 6.69
N PHE A 206 5.24 -12.43 5.48
CA PHE A 206 4.98 -13.48 4.49
C PHE A 206 6.29 -14.08 3.96
N ASN A 207 6.87 -13.48 2.92
CA ASN A 207 8.16 -13.89 2.34
C ASN A 207 8.75 -12.76 1.45
N ALA A 208 9.99 -12.93 1.00
CA ALA A 208 10.71 -11.93 0.19
C ALA A 208 10.01 -11.67 -1.16
N ARG A 209 9.43 -12.68 -1.80
CA ARG A 209 8.73 -12.53 -3.10
C ARG A 209 7.47 -11.67 -2.96
N ALA A 210 6.66 -11.94 -1.92
CA ALA A 210 5.49 -11.10 -1.62
C ALA A 210 5.92 -9.66 -1.28
N GLY A 211 7.04 -9.50 -0.56
CA GLY A 211 7.62 -8.18 -0.25
C GLY A 211 8.02 -7.40 -1.49
N LEU A 212 8.73 -8.03 -2.43
CA LEU A 212 9.10 -7.40 -3.70
C LEU A 212 7.89 -7.03 -4.55
N ALA A 213 6.91 -7.94 -4.68
CA ALA A 213 5.69 -7.67 -5.41
C ALA A 213 4.87 -6.52 -4.76
N ALA A 214 4.80 -6.48 -3.42
CA ALA A 214 4.17 -5.38 -2.69
C ALA A 214 4.90 -4.05 -2.94
N ALA A 215 6.21 -4.01 -2.79
CA ALA A 215 7.00 -2.80 -3.05
C ALA A 215 6.86 -2.34 -4.50
N ALA A 216 6.90 -3.26 -5.47
CA ALA A 216 6.73 -2.96 -6.88
C ALA A 216 5.34 -2.34 -7.17
N MET A 217 4.27 -2.93 -6.67
CA MET A 217 2.93 -2.38 -6.84
C MET A 217 2.78 -1.02 -6.17
N TYR A 218 3.28 -0.87 -4.94
CA TYR A 218 3.18 0.38 -4.19
C TYR A 218 3.96 1.52 -4.83
N SER A 219 5.14 1.24 -5.37
CA SER A 219 6.05 2.22 -5.99
C SER A 219 5.46 2.90 -7.22
N VAL A 220 4.57 2.23 -7.94
CA VAL A 220 3.95 2.74 -9.18
C VAL A 220 2.54 3.27 -8.98
N LEU A 221 1.99 3.19 -7.75
CA LEU A 221 0.70 3.81 -7.45
C LEU A 221 0.78 5.32 -7.64
N GLU A 222 -0.25 5.85 -8.26
CA GLU A 222 -0.44 7.28 -8.46
C GLU A 222 -0.26 8.07 -7.17
N SER A 223 -0.95 7.67 -6.10
CA SER A 223 -0.87 8.33 -4.79
C SER A 223 0.55 8.34 -4.21
N THR A 224 1.32 7.28 -4.41
CA THR A 224 2.72 7.18 -3.95
C THR A 224 3.65 8.02 -4.80
N ALA A 225 3.52 7.93 -6.13
CA ALA A 225 4.32 8.72 -7.07
C ALA A 225 4.05 10.22 -6.91
N PHE A 226 2.79 10.63 -6.75
CA PHE A 226 2.41 12.01 -6.48
C PHE A 226 2.98 12.50 -5.15
N THR A 227 2.75 11.76 -4.06
CA THR A 227 3.21 12.15 -2.72
C THR A 227 4.74 12.26 -2.66
N GLY A 228 5.47 11.44 -3.42
CA GLY A 228 6.94 11.50 -3.50
C GLY A 228 7.49 12.74 -4.19
N ARG A 229 6.70 13.44 -5.02
CA ARG A 229 7.13 14.66 -5.72
C ARG A 229 6.37 15.91 -5.27
N TYR A 230 5.65 15.83 -4.17
CA TYR A 230 4.81 16.87 -3.62
C TYR A 230 5.40 17.37 -2.30
N ALA A 231 5.70 18.67 -2.21
CA ALA A 231 6.31 19.26 -1.03
C ALA A 231 5.30 19.35 0.13
N SER A 232 5.28 18.33 0.96
CA SER A 232 4.40 18.25 2.12
C SER A 232 4.91 17.24 3.15
N LEU A 233 4.32 17.22 4.33
CA LEU A 233 4.62 16.23 5.36
C LEU A 233 3.87 14.88 5.18
N HIS A 234 3.06 14.74 4.13
CA HIS A 234 2.33 13.49 3.88
C HIS A 234 3.26 12.29 3.65
N SER A 235 4.35 12.49 2.89
CA SER A 235 5.37 11.43 2.68
C SER A 235 6.10 11.06 3.97
N LEU A 236 6.36 12.02 4.85
CA LEU A 236 6.90 11.75 6.20
C LEU A 236 5.92 10.90 7.00
N SER A 237 4.63 11.25 6.98
CA SER A 237 3.61 10.47 7.67
C SER A 237 3.51 9.04 7.15
N LEU A 238 3.56 8.84 5.81
CA LEU A 238 3.64 7.50 5.19
C LEU A 238 4.87 6.72 5.66
N PHE A 239 6.02 7.36 5.70
CA PHE A 239 7.26 6.77 6.21
C PHE A 239 7.11 6.34 7.68
N LEU A 240 6.53 7.19 8.53
CA LEU A 240 6.31 6.89 9.95
C LEU A 240 5.35 5.72 10.15
N LEU A 241 4.24 5.66 9.39
CA LEU A 241 3.32 4.51 9.41
C LEU A 241 3.99 3.22 8.92
N ALA A 242 4.79 3.30 7.85
CA ALA A 242 5.53 2.15 7.33
C ALA A 242 6.61 1.67 8.33
N ALA A 243 7.28 2.60 9.03
CA ALA A 243 8.25 2.30 10.08
C ALA A 243 7.57 1.61 11.28
N ALA A 244 6.42 2.11 11.72
CA ALA A 244 5.63 1.47 12.76
C ALA A 244 5.23 0.05 12.35
N LEU A 245 4.68 -0.14 11.15
CA LEU A 245 4.30 -1.44 10.62
C LEU A 245 5.50 -2.41 10.54
N TRP A 246 6.64 -1.93 10.04
CA TRP A 246 7.87 -2.73 9.95
C TRP A 246 8.38 -3.13 11.33
N LEU A 247 8.39 -2.22 12.33
CA LEU A 247 8.79 -2.51 13.70
C LEU A 247 7.83 -3.49 14.37
N LEU A 248 6.51 -3.38 14.15
CA LEU A 248 5.54 -4.36 14.62
C LEU A 248 5.80 -5.75 14.04
N ALA A 249 6.11 -5.84 12.75
CA ALA A 249 6.46 -7.10 12.11
C ALA A 249 7.81 -7.65 12.62
N ARG A 250 8.80 -6.78 12.82
CA ARG A 250 10.16 -7.14 13.25
C ARG A 250 10.20 -7.67 14.67
N THR A 251 9.45 -7.02 15.56
CA THR A 251 9.43 -7.36 17.00
C THR A 251 8.37 -8.39 17.37
N ARG A 252 7.74 -9.08 16.38
CA ARG A 252 6.64 -10.03 16.62
C ARG A 252 7.02 -11.21 17.52
N GLN A 253 8.28 -11.62 17.52
CA GLN A 253 8.83 -12.71 18.34
C GLN A 253 9.53 -12.22 19.61
N SER A 254 9.86 -10.93 19.68
CA SER A 254 10.54 -10.30 20.83
C SER A 254 9.59 -10.08 22.02
N SER A 255 10.09 -9.67 23.17
CA SER A 255 9.28 -9.38 24.38
C SER A 255 8.11 -8.44 24.06
N PRO A 256 6.98 -8.50 24.77
CA PRO A 256 5.87 -7.56 24.56
C PRO A 256 6.30 -6.09 24.60
N ALA A 257 7.26 -5.75 25.46
CA ALA A 257 7.80 -4.40 25.57
C ALA A 257 8.51 -3.91 24.30
N ALA A 258 9.04 -4.80 23.44
CA ALA A 258 9.68 -4.40 22.20
C ALA A 258 8.73 -3.66 21.23
N VAL A 259 7.41 -3.75 21.43
CA VAL A 259 6.42 -2.96 20.68
C VAL A 259 6.57 -1.46 20.90
N LEU A 260 7.13 -1.06 22.03
CA LEU A 260 7.35 0.34 22.37
C LEU A 260 8.25 1.06 21.36
N LEU A 261 9.10 0.32 20.65
CA LEU A 261 9.89 0.89 19.53
C LEU A 261 9.03 1.42 18.38
N ALA A 262 7.84 0.86 18.18
CA ALA A 262 6.93 1.29 17.12
C ALA A 262 6.03 2.46 17.53
N ALA A 263 5.78 2.64 18.84
CA ALA A 263 4.84 3.62 19.35
C ALA A 263 5.18 5.09 19.00
N PRO A 264 6.44 5.55 19.09
CA PRO A 264 6.79 6.92 18.69
C PRO A 264 6.51 7.21 17.22
N PHE A 265 6.83 6.26 16.32
CA PHE A 265 6.56 6.43 14.89
C PHE A 265 5.05 6.51 14.60
N ALA A 266 4.26 5.65 15.24
CA ALA A 266 2.82 5.69 15.13
C ALA A 266 2.24 7.00 15.68
N ALA A 267 2.73 7.48 16.83
CA ALA A 267 2.24 8.69 17.46
C ALA A 267 2.61 9.98 16.71
N LEU A 268 3.78 10.02 16.05
CA LEU A 268 4.22 11.19 15.27
C LEU A 268 3.52 11.30 13.92
N ALA A 269 3.02 10.19 13.35
CA ALA A 269 2.41 10.21 12.03
C ALA A 269 1.21 11.17 11.89
N PRO A 270 0.26 11.28 12.84
CA PRO A 270 -0.84 12.24 12.79
C PRO A 270 -0.41 13.71 12.82
N PHE A 271 0.74 14.04 13.43
CA PHE A 271 1.26 15.41 13.45
C PHE A 271 1.91 15.80 12.13
N ALA A 272 2.40 14.83 11.36
CA ALA A 272 2.84 15.06 9.99
C ALA A 272 1.65 15.15 9.01
N ALA A 273 0.63 14.30 9.18
CA ALA A 273 -0.61 14.37 8.41
C ALA A 273 -1.78 13.82 9.26
N TYR A 274 -2.78 14.65 9.52
CA TYR A 274 -3.91 14.33 10.40
C TYR A 274 -4.63 13.03 10.02
N SER A 275 -4.71 12.73 8.72
CA SER A 275 -5.34 11.51 8.20
C SER A 275 -4.69 10.22 8.70
N ALA A 276 -3.43 10.27 9.13
CA ALA A 276 -2.73 9.11 9.68
C ALA A 276 -3.35 8.61 10.99
N ALA A 277 -4.07 9.45 11.72
CA ALA A 277 -4.77 9.04 12.95
C ALA A 277 -5.80 7.94 12.69
N LEU A 278 -6.42 7.90 11.50
CA LEU A 278 -7.36 6.85 11.09
C LEU A 278 -6.74 5.44 11.13
N TYR A 279 -5.40 5.34 11.04
CA TYR A 279 -4.68 4.08 10.95
C TYR A 279 -4.09 3.60 12.28
N LEU A 280 -4.17 4.39 13.36
CA LEU A 280 -3.70 3.99 14.69
C LEU A 280 -4.45 2.76 15.25
N PRO A 281 -5.79 2.67 15.14
CA PRO A 281 -6.51 1.45 15.52
C PRO A 281 -6.04 0.23 14.70
N THR A 282 -5.80 0.38 13.40
CA THR A 282 -5.27 -0.68 12.54
C THR A 282 -3.91 -1.17 13.04
N LEU A 283 -2.97 -0.26 13.34
CA LEU A 283 -1.66 -0.63 13.88
C LEU A 283 -1.78 -1.37 15.21
N THR A 284 -2.73 -0.96 16.08
CA THR A 284 -3.02 -1.66 17.33
C THR A 284 -3.50 -3.08 17.10
N VAL A 285 -4.45 -3.29 16.19
CA VAL A 285 -4.92 -4.63 15.81
C VAL A 285 -3.79 -5.45 15.20
N LEU A 286 -2.95 -4.87 14.36
CA LEU A 286 -1.80 -5.53 13.77
C LEU A 286 -0.72 -5.87 14.82
N ALA A 287 -0.54 -5.07 15.87
CA ALA A 287 0.35 -5.39 17.00
C ALA A 287 -0.05 -6.71 17.67
N VAL A 288 -1.36 -6.98 17.80
CA VAL A 288 -1.89 -8.26 18.29
C VAL A 288 -1.73 -9.36 17.26
N LEU A 289 -2.31 -9.18 16.05
CA LEU A 289 -2.44 -10.25 15.06
C LEU A 289 -1.10 -10.78 14.55
N THR A 290 -0.09 -9.92 14.43
CA THR A 290 1.26 -10.31 13.98
C THR A 290 1.99 -11.18 15.02
N ALA A 291 1.77 -10.93 16.31
CA ALA A 291 2.44 -11.64 17.40
C ALA A 291 1.66 -12.86 17.93
N TYR A 292 0.35 -12.94 17.67
CA TYR A 292 -0.52 -13.97 18.25
C TYR A 292 -0.04 -15.41 18.02
N ARG A 293 0.49 -15.71 16.83
CA ARG A 293 1.06 -17.02 16.51
C ARG A 293 2.20 -17.44 17.45
N PHE A 294 2.97 -16.47 17.93
CA PHE A 294 4.20 -16.72 18.70
C PHE A 294 3.99 -16.58 20.20
N ARG A 295 2.96 -15.83 20.63
CA ARG A 295 2.78 -15.43 22.03
C ARG A 295 1.40 -15.76 22.60
N GLY A 296 0.48 -16.30 21.80
CA GLY A 296 -0.88 -16.57 22.23
C GLY A 296 -1.53 -15.34 22.90
N ALA A 297 -2.06 -15.51 24.11
CA ALA A 297 -2.71 -14.43 24.86
C ALA A 297 -1.78 -13.24 25.17
N GLY A 298 -0.46 -13.44 25.27
CA GLY A 298 0.50 -12.36 25.47
C GLY A 298 0.53 -11.32 24.35
N ALA A 299 -0.01 -11.65 23.16
CA ALA A 299 -0.17 -10.70 22.08
C ALA A 299 -1.18 -9.59 22.39
N PHE A 300 -2.20 -9.85 23.22
CA PHE A 300 -3.16 -8.83 23.65
C PHE A 300 -2.50 -7.81 24.58
N VAL A 301 -1.62 -8.29 25.48
CA VAL A 301 -0.81 -7.40 26.33
C VAL A 301 0.06 -6.48 25.47
N ARG A 302 0.66 -7.03 24.42
CA ARG A 302 1.44 -6.25 23.45
C ARG A 302 0.60 -5.18 22.76
N GLY A 303 -0.62 -5.51 22.30
CA GLY A 303 -1.53 -4.56 21.67
C GLY A 303 -1.99 -3.47 22.63
N ALA A 304 -2.34 -3.85 23.85
CA ALA A 304 -2.74 -2.89 24.89
C ALA A 304 -1.59 -1.94 25.25
N LEU A 305 -0.37 -2.44 25.41
CA LEU A 305 0.82 -1.63 25.70
C LEU A 305 1.12 -0.65 24.53
N PHE A 306 1.02 -1.12 23.30
CA PHE A 306 1.17 -0.27 22.12
C PHE A 306 0.12 0.84 22.09
N ALA A 307 -1.16 0.50 22.29
CA ALA A 307 -2.26 1.46 22.28
C ALA A 307 -2.11 2.50 23.40
N ALA A 308 -1.78 2.05 24.61
CA ALA A 308 -1.61 2.94 25.77
C ALA A 308 -0.47 3.94 25.55
N VAL A 309 0.70 3.47 25.11
CA VAL A 309 1.86 4.35 24.92
C VAL A 309 1.67 5.26 23.71
N THR A 310 1.16 4.73 22.58
CA THR A 310 0.85 5.56 21.40
C THR A 310 -0.20 6.63 21.76
N GLY A 311 -1.26 6.27 22.49
CA GLY A 311 -2.28 7.20 22.96
C GLY A 311 -1.72 8.28 23.91
N ALA A 312 -0.87 7.89 24.85
CA ALA A 312 -0.20 8.83 25.75
C ALA A 312 0.71 9.82 25.00
N LEU A 313 1.48 9.32 24.02
CA LEU A 313 2.34 10.18 23.19
C LEU A 313 1.52 11.11 22.29
N CYS A 314 0.41 10.63 21.68
CA CYS A 314 -0.50 11.49 20.92
C CYS A 314 -1.11 12.57 21.82
N PHE A 315 -1.57 12.19 23.02
CA PHE A 315 -2.13 13.14 23.99
C PHE A 315 -1.09 14.21 24.39
N ALA A 316 0.13 13.79 24.74
CA ALA A 316 1.22 14.72 25.04
C ALA A 316 1.54 15.64 23.86
N GLY A 317 1.58 15.08 22.65
CA GLY A 317 1.80 15.87 21.43
C GLY A 317 0.72 16.93 21.19
N VAL A 318 -0.56 16.59 21.42
CA VAL A 318 -1.68 17.55 21.33
C VAL A 318 -1.57 18.66 22.37
N GLN A 319 -1.13 18.32 23.59
CA GLN A 319 -0.92 19.33 24.64
C GLN A 319 0.24 20.31 24.30
N LEU A 320 1.28 19.83 23.62
CA LEU A 320 2.46 20.62 23.29
C LEU A 320 2.30 21.41 21.98
N ALA A 321 1.76 20.79 20.95
CA ALA A 321 1.69 21.33 19.59
C ALA A 321 0.27 21.74 19.14
N GLY A 322 -0.74 21.48 19.98
CA GLY A 322 -2.14 21.70 19.61
C GLY A 322 -2.72 20.56 18.75
N THR A 323 -4.02 20.66 18.49
CA THR A 323 -4.71 19.69 17.62
C THR A 323 -4.32 19.92 16.15
N PRO A 324 -3.98 18.86 15.40
CA PRO A 324 -3.71 19.00 13.97
C PRO A 324 -4.89 19.67 13.24
N SER A 325 -4.61 20.68 12.42
CA SER A 325 -5.62 21.40 11.66
C SER A 325 -6.20 20.53 10.53
N GLY A 326 -7.46 20.76 10.17
CA GLY A 326 -8.12 20.12 9.03
C GLY A 326 -8.81 18.77 9.32
N TRP A 327 -8.88 18.37 10.58
CA TRP A 327 -9.45 17.07 11.00
C TRP A 327 -10.94 16.89 10.64
N ASN A 328 -11.76 17.94 10.72
CA ASN A 328 -13.23 17.85 10.59
C ASN A 328 -13.83 18.87 9.63
N VAL A 329 -13.14 19.23 8.58
CA VAL A 329 -13.69 20.15 7.59
C VAL A 329 -14.74 19.41 6.77
N LYS A 330 -16.03 19.78 6.97
CA LYS A 330 -17.13 19.32 6.13
C LYS A 330 -17.08 20.03 4.79
N GLY A 331 -17.25 19.28 3.73
CA GLY A 331 -17.40 19.77 2.36
C GLY A 331 -18.82 19.54 1.84
N THR A 332 -19.00 19.80 0.56
CA THR A 332 -20.28 19.62 -0.16
C THR A 332 -20.16 18.59 -1.29
N ASP A 333 -19.04 17.87 -1.35
CA ASP A 333 -18.78 16.89 -2.42
C ASP A 333 -19.69 15.67 -2.28
N SER A 334 -20.10 15.13 -3.41
CA SER A 334 -20.94 13.91 -3.43
C SER A 334 -20.17 12.71 -2.91
N ALA A 335 -20.69 12.03 -1.89
CA ALA A 335 -20.10 10.82 -1.34
C ALA A 335 -19.89 9.72 -2.41
N VAL A 336 -20.84 9.58 -3.34
CA VAL A 336 -20.74 8.61 -4.44
C VAL A 336 -19.58 8.95 -5.37
N GLN A 337 -19.39 10.23 -5.69
CA GLN A 337 -18.27 10.67 -6.52
C GLN A 337 -16.92 10.40 -5.83
N LEU A 338 -16.82 10.72 -4.53
CA LEU A 338 -15.60 10.48 -3.74
C LEU A 338 -15.23 8.99 -3.67
N LEU A 339 -16.23 8.11 -3.51
CA LEU A 339 -16.01 6.67 -3.53
C LEU A 339 -15.61 6.16 -4.92
N LYS A 340 -16.21 6.71 -5.99
CA LYS A 340 -15.85 6.39 -7.38
C LYS A 340 -14.40 6.79 -7.68
N ASP A 341 -14.00 8.00 -7.31
CA ASP A 341 -12.64 8.50 -7.49
C ASP A 341 -11.64 7.65 -6.69
N SER A 342 -11.96 7.31 -5.45
CA SER A 342 -11.13 6.41 -4.64
C SER A 342 -10.98 5.03 -5.27
N ALA A 343 -12.06 4.48 -5.85
CA ALA A 343 -12.02 3.20 -6.56
C ALA A 343 -11.19 3.27 -7.85
N GLN A 344 -11.22 4.40 -8.55
CA GLN A 344 -10.38 4.64 -9.72
C GLN A 344 -8.89 4.61 -9.35
N TRP A 345 -8.50 5.21 -8.22
CA TRP A 345 -7.09 5.31 -7.81
C TRP A 345 -6.56 4.08 -7.06
N GLY A 346 -7.40 3.36 -6.34
CA GLY A 346 -6.97 2.25 -5.47
C GLY A 346 -7.66 0.92 -5.69
N GLY A 347 -8.78 0.90 -6.43
CA GLY A 347 -9.66 -0.26 -6.51
C GLY A 347 -9.02 -1.50 -7.10
N VAL A 348 -8.20 -1.36 -8.15
CA VAL A 348 -7.50 -2.49 -8.79
C VAL A 348 -6.54 -3.14 -7.78
N VAL A 349 -5.76 -2.34 -7.05
CA VAL A 349 -4.81 -2.86 -6.05
C VAL A 349 -5.56 -3.50 -4.88
N LEU A 350 -6.66 -2.89 -4.44
CA LEU A 350 -7.50 -3.46 -3.40
C LEU A 350 -8.12 -4.80 -3.84
N LEU A 351 -8.58 -4.91 -5.08
CA LEU A 351 -9.08 -6.17 -5.63
C LEU A 351 -8.02 -7.27 -5.60
N VAL A 352 -6.79 -6.96 -6.04
CA VAL A 352 -5.66 -7.91 -5.99
C VAL A 352 -5.32 -8.26 -4.53
N ALA A 353 -5.41 -7.30 -3.60
CA ALA A 353 -5.21 -7.54 -2.17
C ALA A 353 -6.28 -8.49 -1.60
N VAL A 354 -7.55 -8.31 -1.95
CA VAL A 354 -8.64 -9.21 -1.55
C VAL A 354 -8.44 -10.61 -2.10
N ILE A 355 -8.06 -10.76 -3.37
CA ILE A 355 -7.71 -12.05 -3.97
C ILE A 355 -6.56 -12.71 -3.20
N GLY A 356 -5.53 -11.93 -2.86
CA GLY A 356 -4.40 -12.39 -2.04
C GLY A 356 -4.82 -12.84 -0.65
N ALA A 357 -5.70 -12.08 0.01
CA ALA A 357 -6.23 -12.39 1.33
C ALA A 357 -7.09 -13.66 1.32
N VAL A 358 -8.00 -13.79 0.34
CA VAL A 358 -8.81 -15.01 0.16
C VAL A 358 -7.93 -16.23 -0.08
N GLY A 359 -6.93 -16.12 -0.97
CA GLY A 359 -5.94 -17.16 -1.20
C GLY A 359 -5.16 -17.50 0.08
N PHE A 360 -4.80 -16.51 0.90
CA PHE A 360 -4.12 -16.72 2.17
C PHE A 360 -4.96 -17.52 3.18
N ILE A 361 -6.24 -17.21 3.27
CA ILE A 361 -7.18 -17.88 4.16
C ILE A 361 -7.47 -19.32 3.70
N ARG A 362 -7.73 -19.50 2.38
CA ARG A 362 -8.09 -20.82 1.82
C ARG A 362 -6.96 -21.83 1.89
N ARG A 363 -5.73 -21.44 1.56
CA ARG A 363 -4.58 -22.35 1.56
C ARG A 363 -4.29 -22.92 2.94
N ALA A 364 -4.54 -22.17 3.97
CA ALA A 364 -4.39 -22.63 5.34
C ALA A 364 -5.37 -23.75 5.73
N ARG A 365 -6.55 -23.81 5.10
CA ARG A 365 -7.50 -24.89 5.30
C ARG A 365 -7.10 -26.18 4.59
N MET A 366 -6.35 -26.10 3.50
CA MET A 366 -5.94 -27.25 2.71
C MET A 366 -4.64 -27.90 3.20
N GLY A 367 -3.80 -27.18 3.93
CA GLY A 367 -2.48 -27.65 4.38
C GLY A 367 -2.43 -28.07 5.85
N GLU A 368 -3.56 -28.02 6.55
CA GLU A 368 -3.60 -28.41 7.96
C GLU A 368 -3.93 -29.89 8.07
N MET A 369 -2.96 -30.67 8.52
CA MET A 369 -3.17 -32.08 8.85
C MET A 369 -4.18 -32.20 9.99
N PRO A 370 -5.02 -33.27 10.04
CA PRO A 370 -6.07 -33.44 11.05
C PRO A 370 -5.62 -33.31 12.50
N TRP A 371 -4.36 -33.66 12.81
CA TRP A 371 -3.79 -33.52 14.15
C TRP A 371 -3.26 -32.10 14.47
N ALA A 372 -3.17 -31.23 13.49
CA ALA A 372 -2.88 -29.80 13.71
C ALA A 372 -4.14 -29.02 14.09
N GLU A 373 -5.11 -29.70 14.68
CA GLU A 373 -6.44 -29.19 15.05
C GLU A 373 -6.45 -28.06 16.09
N GLY A 374 -5.31 -27.65 16.60
CA GLY A 374 -5.21 -26.36 17.26
C GLY A 374 -5.46 -25.14 16.34
N SER A 375 -5.97 -25.35 15.13
CA SER A 375 -5.94 -24.42 14.01
C SER A 375 -7.15 -23.48 13.89
N ALA A 376 -8.25 -23.70 14.61
CA ALA A 376 -9.36 -22.74 14.60
C ALA A 376 -8.91 -21.32 14.97
N PRO A 377 -8.11 -21.10 16.04
CA PRO A 377 -7.53 -19.78 16.33
C PRO A 377 -6.60 -19.27 15.23
N GLY A 378 -5.86 -20.16 14.57
CA GLY A 378 -4.98 -19.83 13.45
C GLY A 378 -5.77 -19.34 12.21
N ALA A 379 -6.85 -20.03 11.85
CA ALA A 379 -7.72 -19.65 10.74
C ALA A 379 -8.42 -18.31 11.00
N ILE A 380 -8.95 -18.10 12.21
CA ILE A 380 -9.55 -16.85 12.63
C ILE A 380 -8.52 -15.72 12.52
N ARG A 381 -7.31 -15.91 13.05
CA ARG A 381 -6.24 -14.92 12.97
C ARG A 381 -5.90 -14.53 11.52
N ARG A 382 -5.80 -15.52 10.61
CA ARG A 382 -5.52 -15.24 9.19
C ARG A 382 -6.65 -14.46 8.53
N SER A 383 -7.89 -14.82 8.83
CA SER A 383 -9.07 -14.11 8.35
C SER A 383 -9.10 -12.67 8.86
N LEU A 384 -8.85 -12.46 10.16
CA LEU A 384 -8.78 -11.14 10.76
C LEU A 384 -7.62 -10.32 10.18
N LEU A 385 -6.45 -10.93 9.96
CA LEU A 385 -5.30 -10.24 9.36
C LEU A 385 -5.62 -9.78 7.93
N GLY A 386 -6.19 -10.66 7.10
CA GLY A 386 -6.62 -10.32 5.75
C GLY A 386 -7.69 -9.22 5.72
N LEU A 387 -8.70 -9.35 6.58
CA LEU A 387 -9.77 -8.37 6.72
C LEU A 387 -9.24 -7.00 7.20
N THR A 388 -8.39 -7.00 8.23
CA THR A 388 -7.79 -5.77 8.76
C THR A 388 -6.96 -5.07 7.68
N MET A 389 -6.07 -5.80 7.01
CA MET A 389 -5.20 -5.19 5.98
C MET A 389 -5.99 -4.66 4.79
N CYS A 390 -6.94 -5.42 4.24
CA CYS A 390 -7.76 -4.96 3.11
C CYS A 390 -8.78 -3.90 3.54
N GLY A 391 -9.43 -4.07 4.70
CA GLY A 391 -10.43 -3.12 5.22
C GLY A 391 -9.84 -1.75 5.53
N THR A 392 -8.58 -1.70 5.95
CA THR A 392 -7.87 -0.43 6.21
C THR A 392 -7.80 0.48 4.99
N ALA A 393 -7.73 -0.09 3.78
CA ALA A 393 -7.75 0.70 2.55
C ALA A 393 -9.04 1.50 2.35
N LEU A 394 -10.13 1.09 2.98
CA LEU A 394 -11.44 1.75 2.88
C LEU A 394 -11.62 2.88 3.89
N LEU A 395 -10.76 3.00 4.91
CA LEU A 395 -10.95 3.96 6.00
C LEU A 395 -10.98 5.41 5.51
N ALA A 396 -9.99 5.84 4.71
CA ALA A 396 -9.95 7.20 4.19
C ALA A 396 -11.09 7.49 3.19
N PRO A 397 -11.37 6.63 2.18
CA PRO A 397 -12.50 6.82 1.29
C PRO A 397 -13.83 6.96 2.03
N LEU A 398 -14.12 6.08 2.99
CA LEU A 398 -15.37 6.13 3.75
C LEU A 398 -15.45 7.36 4.65
N TYR A 399 -14.34 7.72 5.32
CA TYR A 399 -14.29 8.88 6.18
C TYR A 399 -14.49 10.18 5.40
N GLN A 400 -13.82 10.35 4.25
CA GLN A 400 -13.98 11.53 3.42
C GLN A 400 -15.34 11.60 2.71
N ALA A 401 -15.90 10.47 2.29
CA ALA A 401 -17.25 10.39 1.79
C ALA A 401 -18.28 10.81 2.87
N TRP A 402 -18.06 10.43 4.13
CA TRP A 402 -18.90 10.88 5.24
C TRP A 402 -18.79 12.38 5.53
N LEU A 403 -17.58 12.95 5.36
CA LEU A 403 -17.37 14.40 5.49
C LEU A 403 -17.84 15.20 4.27
N GLY A 404 -18.04 14.57 3.10
CA GLY A 404 -18.30 15.25 1.84
C GLY A 404 -17.13 16.13 1.38
N ASN A 405 -15.88 15.75 1.70
CA ASN A 405 -14.69 16.53 1.43
C ASN A 405 -13.65 15.69 0.67
N GLY A 406 -13.45 16.01 -0.62
CA GLY A 406 -12.47 15.36 -1.50
C GLY A 406 -11.05 15.93 -1.42
N SER A 407 -10.81 16.92 -0.56
CA SER A 407 -9.49 17.53 -0.44
C SER A 407 -8.43 16.50 -0.10
N SER A 408 -7.39 16.40 -0.93
CA SER A 408 -6.28 15.44 -0.77
C SER A 408 -6.69 13.96 -0.72
N LEU A 409 -7.89 13.60 -1.18
CA LEU A 409 -8.41 12.23 -1.16
C LEU A 409 -7.44 11.23 -1.81
N TYR A 410 -6.86 11.59 -2.97
CA TYR A 410 -5.90 10.75 -3.69
C TYR A 410 -4.64 10.44 -2.86
N ILE A 411 -4.16 11.38 -2.03
CA ILE A 411 -3.05 11.13 -1.10
C ILE A 411 -3.49 10.16 0.00
N HIS A 412 -4.67 10.39 0.58
CA HIS A 412 -5.18 9.62 1.70
C HIS A 412 -5.52 8.17 1.32
N VAL A 413 -5.94 7.90 0.07
CA VAL A 413 -6.08 6.55 -0.47
C VAL A 413 -4.75 5.79 -0.40
N GLY A 414 -3.63 6.45 -0.69
CA GLY A 414 -2.28 5.88 -0.58
C GLY A 414 -1.90 5.41 0.82
N PHE A 415 -2.38 6.12 1.86
CA PHE A 415 -2.17 5.71 3.26
C PHE A 415 -2.87 4.37 3.56
N GLY A 416 -4.11 4.21 3.13
CA GLY A 416 -4.85 2.96 3.31
C GLY A 416 -4.24 1.80 2.52
N LEU A 417 -3.81 2.08 1.28
CA LEU A 417 -3.17 1.08 0.42
C LEU A 417 -1.83 0.59 0.96
N LEU A 418 -1.10 1.38 1.76
CA LEU A 418 0.10 0.94 2.47
C LEU A 418 -0.15 -0.36 3.26
N PHE A 419 -1.34 -0.51 3.85
CA PHE A 419 -1.73 -1.69 4.63
C PHE A 419 -2.29 -2.83 3.76
N ALA A 420 -2.94 -2.53 2.64
CA ALA A 420 -3.53 -3.55 1.75
C ALA A 420 -2.51 -4.19 0.81
N VAL A 421 -1.52 -3.43 0.36
CA VAL A 421 -0.52 -3.88 -0.62
C VAL A 421 0.29 -5.11 -0.19
N PRO A 422 0.60 -5.38 1.09
CA PRO A 422 1.17 -6.67 1.50
C PRO A 422 0.34 -7.88 1.09
N MET A 423 -0.99 -7.78 1.17
CA MET A 423 -1.89 -8.83 0.68
C MET A 423 -1.91 -8.91 -0.84
N ALA A 424 -1.85 -7.77 -1.54
CA ALA A 424 -1.73 -7.73 -2.99
C ALA A 424 -0.43 -8.40 -3.47
N GLY A 425 0.69 -8.07 -2.83
CA GLY A 425 1.99 -8.69 -3.12
C GLY A 425 1.99 -10.21 -2.89
N LEU A 426 1.31 -10.67 -1.84
CA LEU A 426 1.11 -12.10 -1.59
C LEU A 426 0.24 -12.73 -2.70
N GLY A 427 -0.81 -12.06 -3.16
CA GLY A 427 -1.64 -12.50 -4.28
C GLY A 427 -0.84 -12.65 -5.56
N VAL A 428 -0.09 -11.63 -5.95
CA VAL A 428 0.78 -11.65 -7.14
C VAL A 428 1.83 -12.75 -7.04
N SER A 429 2.51 -12.87 -5.89
CA SER A 429 3.54 -13.90 -5.70
C SER A 429 2.99 -15.33 -5.85
N ARG A 430 1.73 -15.56 -5.50
CA ARG A 430 1.04 -16.83 -5.69
C ARG A 430 0.60 -17.08 -7.12
N MET A 431 0.14 -16.04 -7.83
CA MET A 431 -0.19 -16.15 -9.25
C MET A 431 1.02 -16.50 -10.11
N MET A 432 2.21 -16.02 -9.71
CA MET A 432 3.47 -16.42 -10.35
C MET A 432 3.83 -17.89 -10.11
N GLY A 433 3.20 -18.56 -9.16
CA GLY A 433 3.38 -19.97 -8.85
C GLY A 433 4.65 -20.29 -8.06
N ALA A 434 4.77 -21.59 -7.66
CA ALA A 434 5.98 -22.09 -7.01
C ALA A 434 7.16 -21.99 -7.98
N HIS A 435 8.34 -21.61 -7.44
CA HIS A 435 9.58 -21.47 -8.21
C HIS A 435 9.50 -20.54 -9.43
N PHE A 436 8.60 -19.51 -9.39
CA PHE A 436 8.38 -18.60 -10.53
C PHE A 436 7.99 -19.33 -11.83
N ARG A 437 7.13 -20.32 -11.72
CA ARG A 437 6.67 -21.08 -12.90
C ARG A 437 6.08 -20.19 -13.99
N TYR A 438 5.45 -19.07 -13.61
CA TYR A 438 4.84 -18.10 -14.54
C TYR A 438 5.28 -16.67 -14.21
N PRO A 439 6.58 -16.33 -14.33
CA PRO A 439 7.10 -14.99 -14.01
C PRO A 439 6.46 -13.89 -14.85
N GLN A 440 6.08 -14.20 -16.09
CA GLN A 440 5.43 -13.28 -17.02
C GLN A 440 4.12 -12.71 -16.46
N ILE A 441 3.38 -13.45 -15.64
CA ILE A 441 2.15 -12.94 -14.99
C ILE A 441 2.50 -11.78 -14.05
N GLY A 442 3.53 -11.92 -13.23
CA GLY A 442 3.98 -10.86 -12.34
C GLY A 442 4.48 -9.63 -13.10
N ILE A 443 5.23 -9.85 -14.19
CA ILE A 443 5.73 -8.77 -15.05
C ILE A 443 4.54 -8.05 -15.71
N MET A 444 3.57 -8.77 -16.26
CA MET A 444 2.37 -8.18 -16.87
C MET A 444 1.57 -7.33 -15.89
N ILE A 445 1.34 -7.84 -14.66
CA ILE A 445 0.64 -7.11 -13.60
C ILE A 445 1.41 -5.83 -13.25
N TYR A 446 2.74 -5.92 -13.13
CA TYR A 446 3.58 -4.76 -12.81
C TYR A 446 3.56 -3.72 -13.92
N VAL A 447 3.73 -4.14 -15.18
CA VAL A 447 3.69 -3.24 -16.35
C VAL A 447 2.31 -2.58 -16.48
N ALA A 448 1.23 -3.32 -16.29
CA ALA A 448 -0.13 -2.76 -16.29
C ALA A 448 -0.30 -1.72 -15.17
N ALA A 449 0.12 -2.03 -13.94
CA ALA A 449 0.09 -1.10 -12.82
C ALA A 449 0.95 0.15 -13.08
N LEU A 450 2.13 -0.01 -13.69
CA LEU A 450 3.02 1.08 -14.08
C LEU A 450 2.36 2.01 -15.10
N VAL A 451 1.77 1.45 -16.17
CA VAL A 451 1.10 2.24 -17.23
C VAL A 451 -0.09 3.01 -16.65
N ILE A 452 -0.92 2.35 -15.85
CA ILE A 452 -2.07 2.99 -15.19
C ILE A 452 -1.58 4.10 -14.24
N GLY A 453 -0.62 3.81 -13.36
CA GLY A 453 -0.08 4.79 -12.41
C GLY A 453 0.57 5.98 -13.11
N MET A 454 1.30 5.77 -14.22
CA MET A 454 1.87 6.87 -15.01
C MET A 454 0.79 7.75 -15.65
N ALA A 455 -0.26 7.15 -16.22
CA ALA A 455 -1.34 7.88 -16.85
C ALA A 455 -2.08 8.77 -15.82
N GLN A 456 -2.43 8.18 -14.68
CA GLN A 456 -3.11 8.86 -13.59
C GLN A 456 -2.23 9.95 -12.94
N THR A 457 -0.94 9.66 -12.70
CA THR A 457 0.00 10.64 -12.15
C THR A 457 0.16 11.84 -13.07
N ARG A 458 0.17 11.61 -14.40
CA ARG A 458 0.24 12.71 -15.38
C ARG A 458 -1.00 13.59 -15.33
N GLU A 459 -2.16 13.02 -15.08
CA GLU A 459 -3.41 13.77 -14.95
C GLU A 459 -3.45 14.62 -13.68
N LEU A 460 -3.07 14.05 -12.54
CA LEU A 460 -3.06 14.75 -11.25
C LEU A 460 -1.94 15.79 -11.13
N TYR A 461 -0.76 15.51 -11.69
CA TYR A 461 0.38 16.40 -11.54
C TYR A 461 0.38 17.49 -12.61
N ARG A 462 -0.54 18.41 -12.48
CA ARG A 462 -0.67 19.61 -13.33
C ARG A 462 -0.62 20.86 -12.46
N PRO A 463 0.57 21.30 -12.01
CA PRO A 463 0.68 22.54 -11.26
C PRO A 463 0.26 23.71 -12.14
N PRO A 464 -0.32 24.77 -11.57
CA PRO A 464 -0.66 25.97 -12.34
C PRO A 464 0.60 26.61 -12.92
N ASP A 465 0.56 26.96 -14.21
CA ASP A 465 1.65 27.73 -14.84
C ASP A 465 1.57 29.20 -14.39
N SER A 466 2.20 29.47 -13.24
CA SER A 466 2.20 30.79 -12.61
C SER A 466 3.43 31.66 -12.97
N ALA A 467 4.39 31.11 -13.74
CA ALA A 467 5.67 31.80 -13.97
C ALA A 467 5.52 33.19 -14.64
N ALA A 468 4.69 33.27 -15.70
CA ALA A 468 4.41 34.51 -16.37
C ALA A 468 3.67 35.53 -15.47
N MET A 469 2.70 35.01 -14.67
CA MET A 469 1.96 35.81 -13.70
C MET A 469 2.90 36.41 -12.65
N ILE A 470 3.76 35.60 -12.06
CA ILE A 470 4.74 36.07 -11.05
C ILE A 470 5.72 37.06 -11.65
N GLY A 471 6.18 36.86 -12.91
CA GLY A 471 7.04 37.81 -13.61
C GLY A 471 6.40 39.19 -13.73
N ALA A 472 5.15 39.24 -14.17
CA ALA A 472 4.41 40.51 -14.31
C ALA A 472 4.09 41.19 -12.96
N LEU A 473 3.81 40.40 -11.92
CA LEU A 473 3.52 40.95 -10.59
C LEU A 473 4.73 41.54 -9.90
N ARG A 474 5.95 41.06 -10.17
CA ARG A 474 7.18 41.60 -9.56
C ARG A 474 7.39 43.07 -9.81
N GLU A 475 6.85 43.63 -10.89
CA GLU A 475 6.97 45.02 -11.25
C GLU A 475 5.90 45.91 -10.59
N VAL A 476 4.87 45.28 -10.01
CA VAL A 476 3.66 45.97 -9.53
C VAL A 476 3.51 45.93 -8.03
N VAL A 477 4.03 44.85 -7.39
CA VAL A 477 3.81 44.60 -5.96
C VAL A 477 4.89 45.23 -5.09
N ASP A 478 4.49 45.64 -3.89
CA ASP A 478 5.37 46.21 -2.88
C ASP A 478 5.00 45.73 -1.46
N THR A 479 5.72 46.23 -0.46
CA THR A 479 5.54 45.86 0.95
C THR A 479 4.33 46.52 1.63
N LYS A 480 3.59 47.39 0.95
CA LYS A 480 2.48 48.19 1.53
C LYS A 480 1.15 47.90 0.87
N GLY A 481 1.16 47.37 -0.35
CA GLY A 481 -0.03 47.11 -1.14
C GLY A 481 -0.87 45.93 -0.60
N GLU A 482 -2.14 45.92 -1.00
CA GLU A 482 -3.08 44.85 -0.74
C GLU A 482 -3.50 44.22 -2.08
N TYR A 483 -3.50 42.91 -2.17
CA TYR A 483 -3.65 42.17 -3.43
C TYR A 483 -4.75 41.15 -3.36
N LEU A 484 -5.58 41.08 -4.41
CA LEU A 484 -6.65 40.10 -4.52
C LEU A 484 -6.33 39.08 -5.63
N THR A 485 -6.37 37.78 -5.34
CA THR A 485 -6.03 36.77 -6.33
C THR A 485 -6.78 35.45 -6.09
N ASP A 486 -6.95 34.67 -7.17
CA ASP A 486 -7.45 33.28 -7.07
C ASP A 486 -6.42 32.33 -6.41
N ASP A 487 -5.12 32.70 -6.41
CA ASP A 487 -4.02 31.89 -5.90
C ASP A 487 -3.14 32.68 -4.91
N PRO A 488 -3.67 33.07 -3.75
CA PRO A 488 -2.93 33.88 -2.78
C PRO A 488 -1.67 33.17 -2.27
N GLU A 489 -1.72 31.84 -2.05
CA GLU A 489 -0.60 31.06 -1.54
C GLU A 489 0.57 31.03 -2.53
N ILE A 490 0.29 30.87 -3.82
CA ILE A 490 1.32 30.85 -4.88
C ILE A 490 1.99 32.19 -4.97
N SER A 491 1.18 33.25 -4.99
CA SER A 491 1.68 34.65 -5.06
C SER A 491 2.53 34.99 -3.84
N ALA A 492 2.05 34.66 -2.64
CA ALA A 492 2.77 34.87 -1.39
C ALA A 492 4.12 34.12 -1.36
N TYR A 493 4.17 32.89 -1.86
CA TYR A 493 5.40 32.09 -1.89
C TYR A 493 6.47 32.68 -2.81
N TYR A 494 6.10 32.97 -4.07
CA TYR A 494 7.08 33.44 -5.06
C TYR A 494 7.49 34.90 -4.88
N LEU A 495 6.64 35.74 -4.26
CA LEU A 495 6.88 37.17 -4.04
C LEU A 495 7.22 37.47 -2.58
N ARG A 496 7.59 36.49 -1.78
CA ARG A 496 7.91 36.60 -0.35
C ARG A 496 9.04 37.57 -0.02
N THR A 497 9.88 37.93 -1.00
CA THR A 497 10.94 38.94 -0.84
C THR A 497 10.42 40.37 -0.97
N GLN A 498 9.24 40.58 -1.57
CA GLN A 498 8.63 41.88 -1.86
C GLN A 498 7.33 42.12 -1.08
N THR A 499 6.65 41.03 -0.68
CA THR A 499 5.35 41.07 -0.02
C THR A 499 5.29 40.15 1.18
N LYS A 500 4.32 40.36 2.07
CA LYS A 500 3.99 39.50 3.20
C LYS A 500 2.78 38.63 2.83
N PRO A 501 2.65 37.38 3.38
CA PRO A 501 1.48 36.52 3.12
C PRO A 501 0.14 37.21 3.43
N ALA A 502 0.08 38.05 4.47
CA ALA A 502 -1.14 38.74 4.90
C ALA A 502 -1.65 39.78 3.88
N GLN A 503 -0.85 40.20 2.90
CA GLN A 503 -1.24 41.15 1.85
C GLN A 503 -2.02 40.49 0.71
N TRP A 504 -2.05 39.12 0.68
CA TRP A 504 -2.68 38.37 -0.38
C TRP A 504 -4.02 37.81 0.07
N HIS A 505 -5.10 38.22 -0.59
CA HIS A 505 -6.46 37.86 -0.27
C HIS A 505 -7.04 36.94 -1.35
N LEU A 506 -7.83 35.96 -0.94
CA LEU A 506 -8.53 35.07 -1.85
C LEU A 506 -9.67 35.83 -2.53
N ALA A 507 -9.74 35.74 -3.85
CA ALA A 507 -10.81 36.35 -4.64
C ALA A 507 -12.10 35.51 -4.55
N GLU A 508 -13.01 35.91 -3.68
CA GLU A 508 -14.36 35.40 -3.64
C GLU A 508 -15.17 35.94 -4.82
N ARG A 509 -15.64 35.06 -5.71
CA ARG A 509 -16.39 35.46 -6.91
C ARG A 509 -17.79 35.97 -6.56
N GLY A 510 -18.42 36.71 -7.49
CA GLY A 510 -19.77 37.22 -7.34
C GLY A 510 -19.87 38.58 -6.65
N ALA A 511 -20.78 38.71 -5.69
CA ALA A 511 -21.08 39.96 -5.01
C ALA A 511 -19.89 40.51 -4.21
N ALA A 512 -19.09 39.64 -3.59
CA ALA A 512 -17.91 40.00 -2.82
C ALA A 512 -16.85 40.66 -3.72
N LEU A 513 -16.53 40.04 -4.87
CA LEU A 513 -15.63 40.64 -5.87
C LEU A 513 -16.13 41.99 -6.33
N THR A 514 -17.43 42.12 -6.63
CA THR A 514 -18.03 43.37 -7.10
C THR A 514 -17.92 44.47 -6.05
N ALA A 515 -18.14 44.18 -4.79
CA ALA A 515 -18.00 45.13 -3.68
C ALA A 515 -16.54 45.57 -3.50
N ALA A 516 -15.60 44.60 -3.53
CA ALA A 516 -14.16 44.88 -3.41
C ALA A 516 -13.64 45.75 -4.53
N VAL A 517 -14.06 45.49 -5.78
CA VAL A 517 -13.69 46.28 -6.97
C VAL A 517 -14.27 47.68 -6.91
N LYS A 518 -15.55 47.84 -6.51
CA LYS A 518 -16.17 49.19 -6.35
C LYS A 518 -15.47 50.01 -5.29
N LYS A 519 -15.09 49.41 -4.19
CA LYS A 519 -14.39 50.07 -3.09
C LYS A 519 -12.96 50.51 -3.47
N GLY A 520 -12.36 49.87 -4.48
CA GLY A 520 -10.95 50.15 -4.86
C GLY A 520 -9.96 49.80 -3.77
N SER A 521 -10.22 48.73 -3.00
CA SER A 521 -9.46 48.35 -1.80
C SER A 521 -8.11 47.72 -2.12
N TYR A 522 -7.92 47.17 -3.32
CA TYR A 522 -6.73 46.42 -3.69
C TYR A 522 -5.90 47.15 -4.74
N ASP A 523 -4.58 47.08 -4.65
CA ASP A 523 -3.67 47.73 -5.59
C ASP A 523 -3.50 46.91 -6.88
N ALA A 524 -3.60 45.58 -6.76
CA ALA A 524 -3.73 44.68 -7.92
C ALA A 524 -4.75 43.59 -7.69
N ILE A 525 -5.40 43.14 -8.79
CA ILE A 525 -6.36 42.03 -8.83
C ILE A 525 -5.90 41.06 -9.90
N VAL A 526 -5.73 39.78 -9.52
CA VAL A 526 -5.24 38.71 -10.39
C VAL A 526 -6.25 37.58 -10.40
N LEU A 527 -6.89 37.34 -11.52
CA LEU A 527 -7.91 36.30 -11.64
C LEU A 527 -7.61 35.36 -12.79
N ARG A 528 -7.92 34.09 -12.58
CA ARG A 528 -8.01 33.11 -13.67
C ARG A 528 -9.39 33.24 -14.31
N ALA A 529 -9.43 33.72 -15.51
CA ALA A 529 -10.68 33.93 -16.21
C ALA A 529 -10.52 33.87 -17.73
N SER A 530 -11.33 33.12 -18.40
CA SER A 530 -11.43 33.07 -19.87
C SER A 530 -11.99 34.39 -20.42
N SER A 531 -12.87 35.09 -19.68
CA SER A 531 -13.47 36.37 -20.02
C SER A 531 -13.22 37.41 -18.92
N VAL A 532 -13.40 38.68 -19.23
CA VAL A 532 -13.31 39.78 -18.24
C VAL A 532 -14.54 39.68 -17.30
N PRO A 533 -14.33 39.54 -15.98
CA PRO A 533 -15.41 39.55 -15.01
C PRO A 533 -16.22 40.86 -15.12
N GLU A 534 -17.55 40.74 -14.98
CA GLU A 534 -18.44 41.89 -15.14
C GLU A 534 -18.09 43.04 -14.22
N ALA A 535 -17.69 42.75 -12.98
CA ALA A 535 -17.27 43.74 -12.00
C ALA A 535 -16.07 44.61 -12.43
N LEU A 536 -15.20 44.08 -13.31
CA LEU A 536 -13.99 44.75 -13.81
C LEU A 536 -14.17 45.32 -15.22
N ARG A 537 -15.29 45.01 -15.88
CA ARG A 537 -15.57 45.50 -17.24
C ARG A 537 -15.87 47.03 -17.20
N GLY A 538 -14.99 47.81 -17.77
CA GLY A 538 -15.16 49.28 -17.83
C GLY A 538 -15.00 50.00 -16.48
N ASN A 539 -14.43 49.35 -15.46
CA ASN A 539 -14.23 49.95 -14.16
C ASN A 539 -13.20 51.07 -14.22
N ALA A 540 -13.56 52.26 -13.65
CA ALA A 540 -12.70 53.44 -13.68
C ALA A 540 -11.48 53.32 -12.76
N ASN A 541 -11.58 52.52 -11.69
CA ASN A 541 -10.52 52.38 -10.67
C ASN A 541 -9.38 51.44 -11.10
N TYR A 542 -9.64 50.59 -12.08
CA TYR A 542 -8.67 49.54 -12.46
C TYR A 542 -8.40 49.58 -13.97
N ARG A 543 -7.14 49.37 -14.34
CA ARG A 543 -6.73 49.12 -15.73
C ARG A 543 -6.23 47.69 -15.89
N LEU A 544 -6.56 47.04 -16.99
CA LEU A 544 -5.99 45.76 -17.36
C LEU A 544 -4.51 45.97 -17.73
N LEU A 545 -3.61 45.33 -16.97
CA LEU A 545 -2.18 45.34 -17.24
C LEU A 545 -1.85 44.30 -18.34
N GLY A 546 -2.42 43.11 -18.27
CA GLY A 546 -2.15 42.07 -19.25
C GLY A 546 -3.03 40.82 -19.09
N VAL A 547 -3.00 40.02 -20.15
CA VAL A 547 -3.62 38.68 -20.19
C VAL A 547 -2.50 37.68 -20.46
N LEU A 548 -2.18 36.89 -19.46
CA LEU A 548 -1.07 35.94 -19.51
C LEU A 548 -1.63 34.55 -19.75
N ARG A 549 -1.30 33.98 -20.89
CA ARG A 549 -1.73 32.62 -21.27
C ARG A 549 -0.75 31.61 -20.70
N PRO A 550 -1.23 30.45 -20.23
CA PRO A 550 -0.35 29.36 -19.87
C PRO A 550 0.54 28.95 -21.05
N THR A 551 1.76 28.57 -20.77
CA THR A 551 2.72 28.09 -21.78
C THR A 551 2.34 26.69 -22.26
N ASP A 552 1.71 25.91 -21.38
CA ASP A 552 1.25 24.55 -21.70
C ASP A 552 -0.07 24.59 -22.47
N LYS A 553 0.02 24.30 -23.77
CA LYS A 553 -1.12 24.33 -24.70
C LYS A 553 -2.16 23.24 -24.41
N ASP A 554 -1.76 22.16 -23.74
CA ASP A 554 -2.59 20.96 -23.49
C ASP A 554 -3.32 21.00 -22.15
N GLY A 555 -3.03 21.98 -21.30
CA GLY A 555 -3.44 22.00 -19.88
C GLY A 555 -4.88 22.44 -19.62
N GLY A 556 -5.59 23.02 -20.59
CA GLY A 556 -6.94 23.56 -20.37
C GLY A 556 -7.02 24.65 -19.27
N GLN A 557 -5.88 25.20 -18.86
CA GLN A 557 -5.82 26.23 -17.81
C GLN A 557 -6.30 27.57 -18.34
N GLU A 558 -7.15 28.23 -17.56
CA GLU A 558 -7.60 29.59 -17.90
C GLU A 558 -6.44 30.58 -17.78
N PRO A 559 -6.40 31.65 -18.66
CA PRO A 559 -5.39 32.65 -18.60
C PRO A 559 -5.50 33.49 -17.32
N TYR A 560 -4.35 33.94 -16.80
CA TYR A 560 -4.32 34.95 -15.75
C TYR A 560 -4.55 36.33 -16.37
N ARG A 561 -5.43 37.10 -15.75
CA ARG A 561 -5.67 38.51 -16.07
C ARG A 561 -5.28 39.35 -14.87
N ILE A 562 -4.47 40.34 -15.10
CA ILE A 562 -3.93 41.24 -14.06
C ILE A 562 -4.50 42.64 -14.27
N TRP A 563 -5.16 43.15 -13.26
CA TRP A 563 -5.61 44.53 -13.20
C TRP A 563 -4.84 45.26 -12.11
N VAL A 564 -4.52 46.52 -12.37
CA VAL A 564 -3.79 47.38 -11.45
C VAL A 564 -4.62 48.61 -11.22
N LYS A 565 -4.63 49.11 -9.99
CA LYS A 565 -5.27 50.36 -9.61
C LYS A 565 -4.67 51.50 -10.42
N ARG A 566 -5.50 52.42 -10.84
CA ARG A 566 -5.08 53.61 -11.62
C ARG A 566 -4.46 54.66 -10.76
#